data_26e301854d9013a820ead2bc7f1c520c
#
_entry.id   26e301854d9013a820ead2bc7f1c520c
#
_cell.length_a   1.000
_cell.length_b   1.000
_cell.length_c   1.000
_cell.angle_alpha   90.00
_cell.angle_beta   90.00
_cell.angle_gamma   90.00
#
_symmetry.space_group_name_H-M   'P 1'
#
loop_
_entity.id
_entity.type
_entity.pdbx_description
1 polymer ?
#
loop_
_entity_poly.entity_id
_entity_poly.type
_entity_poly.pdbx_seq_one_letter_code
_entity_poly.pdbx_strand_id
1 'polypeptide(L)' 'MSVAETISEYVKEHFEIGDDPDFNNDVHLFNEGFVDSFGAVEIIHFIEQTYNVEVTQKDITLFPMNTVNEIAAVVESKI' A
#
# COMPACT_ATOMS: atom_id res chain seq x y z
N MET A 1 14.99 3.61 -4.86
CA MET A 1 14.05 3.58 -3.72
C MET A 1 13.60 2.15 -3.47
N SER A 2 13.37 1.79 -2.22
CA SER A 2 12.78 0.50 -1.91
C SER A 2 11.30 0.48 -2.33
N VAL A 3 10.74 -0.73 -2.43
CA VAL A 3 9.31 -0.87 -2.74
C VAL A 3 8.48 -0.16 -1.67
N ALA A 4 8.82 -0.35 -0.40
CA ALA A 4 8.10 0.29 0.70
C ALA A 4 8.16 1.82 0.60
N GLU A 5 9.31 2.38 0.27
CA GLU A 5 9.44 3.83 0.11
C GLU A 5 8.58 4.36 -1.04
N THR A 6 8.56 3.65 -2.16
CA THR A 6 7.75 4.04 -3.31
C THR A 6 6.26 4.04 -2.96
N ILE A 7 5.80 2.99 -2.28
CA ILE A 7 4.41 2.89 -1.85
C ILE A 7 4.08 3.96 -0.81
N SER A 8 4.96 4.17 0.16
CA SER A 8 4.76 5.17 1.20
C SER A 8 4.61 6.57 0.59
N GLU A 9 5.45 6.92 -0.37
CA GLU A 9 5.37 8.23 -1.02
C GLU A 9 4.09 8.40 -1.81
N TYR A 10 3.66 7.35 -2.53
CA TYR A 10 2.40 7.39 -3.24
C TYR A 10 1.23 7.60 -2.28
N VAL A 11 1.19 6.85 -1.19
CA VAL A 11 0.10 6.94 -0.22
C VAL A 11 0.05 8.32 0.42
N LYS A 12 1.20 8.84 0.83
CA LYS A 12 1.25 10.17 1.45
C LYS A 12 0.77 11.27 0.51
N GLU A 13 1.14 11.19 -0.75
CA GLU A 13 0.78 12.21 -1.72
C GLU A 13 -0.66 12.05 -2.19
N HIS A 14 -1.04 10.83 -2.56
CA HIS A 14 -2.36 10.55 -3.13
C HIS A 14 -3.50 10.80 -2.15
N PHE A 15 -3.29 10.47 -0.88
CA PHE A 15 -4.30 10.61 0.17
C PHE A 15 -4.08 11.85 1.03
N GLU A 16 -3.20 12.75 0.60
CA GLU A 16 -2.97 14.05 1.24
C GLU A 16 -2.56 13.93 2.71
N ILE A 17 -1.78 12.90 3.03
CA ILE A 17 -1.29 12.67 4.39
C ILE A 17 -0.13 13.60 4.73
N GLY A 18 0.77 13.80 3.75
CA GLY A 18 1.93 14.68 3.94
C GLY A 18 2.86 14.20 5.04
N ASP A 19 3.21 15.12 5.93
CA ASP A 19 4.15 14.83 7.03
C ASP A 19 3.43 14.54 8.36
N ASP A 20 2.24 13.94 8.29
CA ASP A 20 1.49 13.56 9.48
C ASP A 20 2.37 12.68 10.39
N PRO A 21 2.61 13.09 11.66
CA PRO A 21 3.51 12.35 12.54
C PRO A 21 2.98 10.97 12.94
N ASP A 22 1.67 10.73 12.76
CA ASP A 22 1.07 9.44 13.09
C ASP A 22 1.20 8.44 11.95
N PHE A 23 1.68 8.87 10.79
CA PHE A 23 1.85 7.98 9.64
C PHE A 23 3.26 7.38 9.63
N ASN A 24 3.34 6.07 9.47
CA ASN A 24 4.59 5.36 9.20
C ASN A 24 4.26 4.08 8.41
N ASN A 25 5.28 3.32 8.06
CA ASN A 25 5.10 2.14 7.20
C ASN A 25 4.45 0.96 7.92
N ASP A 26 4.30 1.02 9.24
CA ASP A 26 3.68 -0.04 10.04
C ASP A 26 2.29 0.33 10.56
N VAL A 27 1.81 1.53 10.29
CA VAL A 27 0.49 1.94 10.74
C VAL A 27 -0.59 1.23 9.93
N HIS A 28 -1.68 0.83 10.59
CA HIS A 28 -2.82 0.21 9.92
C HIS A 28 -3.60 1.29 9.18
N LEU A 29 -3.46 1.31 7.85
CA LEU A 29 -3.98 2.40 7.01
C LEU A 29 -5.49 2.60 7.16
N PHE A 30 -6.23 1.52 7.33
CA PHE A 30 -7.69 1.58 7.39
C PHE A 30 -8.19 1.90 8.80
N ASN A 31 -7.63 1.26 9.81
CA ASN A 31 -8.06 1.48 11.20
C ASN A 31 -7.73 2.89 11.67
N GLU A 32 -6.63 3.45 11.20
CA GLU A 32 -6.22 4.81 11.56
C GLU A 32 -6.89 5.88 10.69
N GLY A 33 -7.68 5.46 9.71
CA GLY A 33 -8.45 6.39 8.88
C GLY A 33 -7.67 7.07 7.77
N PHE A 34 -6.45 6.64 7.47
CA PHE A 34 -5.68 7.23 6.38
C PHE A 34 -6.23 6.85 5.01
N VAL A 35 -6.76 5.63 4.88
CA VAL A 35 -7.22 5.07 3.60
C VAL A 35 -8.55 4.36 3.82
N ASP A 36 -9.48 4.55 2.89
CA ASP A 36 -10.75 3.82 2.89
C ASP A 36 -10.72 2.68 1.86
N SER A 37 -11.85 1.99 1.69
CA SER A 37 -11.91 0.84 0.78
C SER A 37 -11.70 1.22 -0.69
N PHE A 38 -12.09 2.44 -1.09
CA PHE A 38 -11.79 2.92 -2.44
C PHE A 38 -10.30 3.18 -2.59
N GLY A 39 -9.68 3.72 -1.55
CA GLY A 39 -8.24 3.94 -1.54
C GLY A 39 -7.46 2.64 -1.66
N ALA A 40 -7.95 1.57 -1.07
CA ALA A 40 -7.31 0.25 -1.19
C ALA A 40 -7.25 -0.19 -2.65
N VAL A 41 -8.33 -0.01 -3.40
CA VAL A 41 -8.38 -0.35 -4.83
C VAL A 41 -7.38 0.51 -5.60
N GLU A 42 -7.28 1.79 -5.27
CA GLU A 42 -6.36 2.70 -5.92
C GLU A 42 -4.89 2.31 -5.66
N ILE A 43 -4.57 1.92 -4.43
CA ILE A 43 -3.22 1.46 -4.09
C ILE A 43 -2.87 0.19 -4.88
N ILE A 44 -3.79 -0.76 -4.95
CA ILE A 44 -3.59 -2.00 -5.71
C ILE A 44 -3.33 -1.67 -7.18
N HIS A 45 -4.13 -0.78 -7.76
CA HIS A 45 -3.95 -0.36 -9.14
C HIS A 45 -2.57 0.29 -9.34
N PHE A 46 -2.15 1.13 -8.40
CA PHE A 46 -0.85 1.78 -8.48
C PHE A 46 0.29 0.77 -8.50
N ILE A 47 0.27 -0.22 -7.60
CA ILE A 47 1.36 -1.20 -7.56
C ILE A 47 1.36 -2.11 -8.77
N GLU A 48 0.19 -2.45 -9.30
CA GLU A 48 0.09 -3.25 -10.51
C GLU A 48 0.69 -2.53 -11.70
N GLN A 49 0.41 -1.24 -11.85
CA GLN A 49 0.94 -0.45 -12.96
C GLN A 49 2.42 -0.13 -12.80
N THR A 50 2.85 0.16 -11.57
CA THR A 50 4.22 0.57 -11.30
C THR A 50 5.20 -0.59 -11.42
N TYR A 51 4.82 -1.76 -10.93
CA TYR A 51 5.70 -2.93 -10.88
C TYR A 51 5.36 -3.99 -11.91
N ASN A 52 4.32 -3.77 -12.70
CA ASN A 52 3.86 -4.73 -13.70
C ASN A 52 3.59 -6.12 -13.08
N VAL A 53 2.87 -6.11 -11.97
CA VAL A 53 2.47 -7.33 -11.26
C VAL A 53 0.95 -7.41 -11.22
N GLU A 54 0.42 -8.59 -10.91
CA GLU A 54 -1.02 -8.78 -10.74
C GLU A 54 -1.30 -9.16 -9.29
N VAL A 55 -2.22 -8.46 -8.66
CA VAL A 55 -2.69 -8.78 -7.31
C VAL A 55 -4.03 -9.48 -7.47
N THR A 56 -4.06 -10.76 -7.16
CA THR A 56 -5.25 -11.60 -7.36
C THR A 56 -6.10 -11.62 -6.09
N GLN A 57 -7.33 -12.13 -6.23
CA GLN A 57 -8.21 -12.34 -5.09
C GLN A 57 -7.55 -13.29 -4.08
N LYS A 58 -6.80 -14.27 -4.57
CA LYS A 58 -6.06 -15.20 -3.72
C LYS A 58 -5.02 -14.46 -2.87
N ASP A 59 -4.31 -13.52 -3.49
CA ASP A 59 -3.31 -12.72 -2.76
C ASP A 59 -3.97 -11.92 -1.64
N ILE A 60 -5.10 -11.27 -1.94
CA ILE A 60 -5.84 -10.47 -0.96
C ILE A 60 -6.32 -11.34 0.19
N THR A 61 -6.71 -12.59 -0.10
CA THR A 61 -7.18 -13.52 0.91
C THR A 61 -6.05 -14.06 1.79
N LEU A 62 -4.89 -14.35 1.18
CA LEU A 62 -3.78 -15.02 1.87
C LEU A 62 -2.83 -14.07 2.60
N PHE A 63 -2.70 -12.84 2.12
CA PHE A 63 -1.71 -11.92 2.65
C PHE A 63 -2.36 -10.65 3.20
N PRO A 64 -2.00 -10.24 4.42
CA PRO A 64 -2.49 -8.95 4.91
C PRO A 64 -1.88 -7.83 4.07
N MET A 65 -2.68 -6.81 3.78
CA MET A 65 -2.25 -5.64 3.02
C MET A 65 -2.77 -4.38 3.71
N ASN A 66 -2.59 -4.32 5.03
CA ASN A 66 -3.14 -3.25 5.86
C ASN A 66 -2.13 -2.14 6.16
N THR A 67 -0.85 -2.42 5.94
CA THR A 67 0.22 -1.45 6.17
C THR A 67 1.06 -1.33 4.89
N VAL A 68 1.83 -0.25 4.80
CA VAL A 68 2.76 -0.07 3.66
C VAL A 68 3.73 -1.25 3.58
N ASN A 69 4.28 -1.69 4.72
CA ASN A 69 5.23 -2.81 4.71
C ASN A 69 4.59 -4.11 4.27
N GLU A 70 3.34 -4.36 4.64
CA GLU A 70 2.64 -5.57 4.19
C GLU A 70 2.39 -5.54 2.69
N ILE A 71 1.97 -4.40 2.16
CA ILE A 71 1.76 -4.24 0.72
C ILE A 71 3.08 -4.41 -0.03
N ALA A 72 4.15 -3.83 0.48
CA ALA A 72 5.47 -3.97 -0.11
C ALA A 72 5.92 -5.43 -0.16
N ALA A 73 5.64 -6.20 0.89
CA ALA A 73 6.00 -7.62 0.94
C ALA A 73 5.30 -8.42 -0.17
N VAL A 74 4.03 -8.11 -0.45
CA VAL A 74 3.30 -8.76 -1.54
C VAL A 74 3.95 -8.44 -2.88
N VAL A 75 4.28 -7.17 -3.11
CA VAL A 75 4.95 -6.76 -4.36
C VAL A 75 6.30 -7.46 -4.49
N GLU A 76 7.09 -7.46 -3.42
CA GLU A 76 8.42 -8.06 -3.44
C GLU A 76 8.38 -9.57 -3.71
N SER A 77 7.31 -10.24 -3.34
CA SER A 77 7.16 -11.67 -3.63
C SER A 77 6.89 -11.93 -5.12
N LYS A 78 6.56 -10.90 -5.89
CA LYS A 78 6.17 -11.04 -7.30
C LYS A 78 7.21 -10.48 -8.30
N ILE A 79 8.21 -9.79 -7.81
CA ILE A 79 9.23 -9.20 -8.68
C ILE A 79 10.58 -9.88 -8.55
#